data_9eddefaa06430f9434aea3e41895bea0
#
_entry.id   9eddefaa06430f9434aea3e41895bea0
#
_cell.length_a   1.000
_cell.length_b   1.000
_cell.length_c   1.000
_cell.angle_alpha   90.00
_cell.angle_beta   90.00
_cell.angle_gamma   90.00
#
_symmetry.space_group_name_H-M   'P 1'
#
loop_
_entity.id
_entity.type
_entity.pdbx_description
1 polymer ?
#
loop_
_entity_poly.entity_id
_entity_poly.type
_entity_poly.pdbx_seq_one_letter_code
_entity_poly.pdbx_strand_id
1 'polypeptide(L)'
;ISQNRFTVSDMMRMEKIIMEKLYWKVKAPTALRFLRLFHSHIQEQLDAESKQILSLERLEAQLKACHCSFVFSKIKPSLLAMALLCFEAQEQHEPEHSDKISXALKRLQQQLNIXDGD
;
A
#
# COMPACT_ATOMS: atom_id res chain seq x y z
N ILE A 1 12.06 -16.84 -7.20
CA ILE A 1 10.71 -16.46 -6.81
C ILE A 1 10.77 -15.59 -5.57
N SER A 2 10.08 -14.49 -5.63
CA SER A 2 10.09 -13.56 -4.53
C SER A 2 9.30 -14.11 -3.34
N GLN A 3 9.91 -14.02 -2.17
CA GLN A 3 9.23 -14.41 -0.93
C GLN A 3 8.30 -13.28 -0.46
N ASN A 4 8.31 -12.16 -1.17
CA ASN A 4 7.55 -10.99 -0.78
C ASN A 4 6.36 -10.75 -1.71
N ARG A 5 5.90 -11.81 -2.33
CA ARG A 5 4.70 -11.68 -3.16
C ARG A 5 3.47 -11.57 -2.29
N PHE A 6 2.56 -10.75 -2.75
CA PHE A 6 1.27 -10.58 -2.09
C PHE A 6 0.19 -11.17 -2.96
N THR A 7 -0.62 -12.05 -2.39
CA THR A 7 -1.78 -12.57 -3.09
C THR A 7 -2.90 -11.53 -3.04
N VAL A 8 -3.93 -11.74 -3.85
CA VAL A 8 -5.09 -10.87 -3.79
C VAL A 8 -5.71 -10.93 -2.39
N SER A 9 -5.74 -12.11 -1.80
CA SER A 9 -6.26 -12.26 -0.45
C SER A 9 -5.44 -11.45 0.55
N ASP A 10 -4.10 -11.46 0.40
CA ASP A 10 -3.25 -10.65 1.26
C ASP A 10 -3.58 -9.17 1.13
N MET A 11 -3.75 -8.70 -0.10
CA MET A 11 -4.03 -7.30 -0.35
C MET A 11 -5.36 -6.90 0.25
N MET A 12 -6.35 -7.74 0.09
CA MET A 12 -7.68 -7.46 0.63
C MET A 12 -7.66 -7.42 2.15
N ARG A 13 -6.91 -8.33 2.77
CA ARG A 13 -6.82 -8.35 4.23
C ARG A 13 -6.11 -7.11 4.75
N MET A 14 -5.01 -6.72 4.11
CA MET A 14 -4.29 -5.53 4.52
C MET A 14 -5.13 -4.28 4.35
N GLU A 15 -5.84 -4.19 3.23
CA GLU A 15 -6.71 -3.05 2.99
C GLU A 15 -7.77 -2.95 4.07
N LYS A 16 -8.38 -4.08 4.40
CA LYS A 16 -9.43 -4.09 5.41
C LYS A 16 -8.91 -3.64 6.78
N ILE A 17 -7.78 -4.19 7.20
CA ILE A 17 -7.23 -3.85 8.50
C ILE A 17 -6.87 -2.36 8.57
N ILE A 18 -6.22 -1.87 7.54
CA ILE A 18 -5.80 -0.48 7.53
C ILE A 18 -7.00 0.46 7.47
N MET A 19 -8.00 0.11 6.66
CA MET A 19 -9.17 0.96 6.53
C MET A 19 -9.97 1.02 7.82
N GLU A 20 -10.05 -0.09 8.54
CA GLU A 20 -10.78 -0.09 9.81
C GLU A 20 -10.19 0.90 10.80
N LYS A 21 -8.88 1.12 10.71
CA LYS A 21 -8.22 2.02 11.66
C LYS A 21 -8.07 3.44 11.14
N LEU A 22 -7.96 3.61 9.82
CA LEU A 22 -7.58 4.90 9.27
C LEU A 22 -8.67 5.58 8.44
N TYR A 23 -9.81 4.93 8.24
CA TYR A 23 -10.83 5.50 7.36
C TYR A 23 -11.29 6.87 7.82
N TRP A 24 -11.31 7.10 9.12
CA TRP A 24 -11.77 8.39 9.66
C TRP A 24 -10.89 9.55 9.22
N LYS A 25 -9.68 9.27 8.79
CA LYS A 25 -8.76 10.31 8.32
C LYS A 25 -9.02 10.73 6.89
N VAL A 26 -9.85 9.99 6.18
CA VAL A 26 -10.05 10.22 4.77
C VAL A 26 -11.23 11.15 4.56
N LYS A 27 -10.97 12.31 3.95
CA LYS A 27 -12.02 13.29 3.73
C LYS A 27 -12.71 13.10 2.40
N ALA A 28 -11.99 12.59 1.41
CA ALA A 28 -12.57 12.27 0.12
C ALA A 28 -12.14 10.85 -0.24
N PRO A 29 -13.08 9.93 -0.45
CA PRO A 29 -12.75 8.51 -0.63
C PRO A 29 -12.35 8.20 -2.08
N THR A 30 -11.29 8.81 -2.54
CA THR A 30 -10.73 8.55 -3.85
C THR A 30 -9.48 7.70 -3.73
N ALA A 31 -9.12 7.00 -4.80
CA ALA A 31 -7.93 6.18 -4.78
C ALA A 31 -6.68 7.01 -4.48
N LEU A 32 -6.64 8.24 -4.98
CA LEU A 32 -5.49 9.10 -4.73
C LEU A 32 -5.35 9.43 -3.25
N ARG A 33 -6.47 9.73 -2.59
CA ARG A 33 -6.42 10.03 -1.17
C ARG A 33 -6.02 8.82 -0.35
N PHE A 34 -6.53 7.66 -0.70
CA PHE A 34 -6.14 6.43 -0.01
C PHE A 34 -4.67 6.14 -0.25
N LEU A 35 -4.20 6.33 -1.48
CA LEU A 35 -2.80 6.07 -1.79
C LEU A 35 -1.88 6.95 -0.95
N ARG A 36 -2.20 8.22 -0.84
CA ARG A 36 -1.40 9.14 -0.04
C ARG A 36 -1.43 8.78 1.43
N LEU A 37 -2.59 8.40 1.94
CA LEU A 37 -2.71 8.01 3.34
C LEU A 37 -1.88 6.76 3.62
N PHE A 38 -2.05 5.73 2.79
CA PHE A 38 -1.32 4.48 3.00
C PHE A 38 0.19 4.72 2.88
N HIS A 39 0.59 5.49 1.88
CA HIS A 39 2.00 5.76 1.66
C HIS A 39 2.61 6.45 2.88
N SER A 40 1.93 7.43 3.43
CA SER A 40 2.49 8.16 4.57
C SER A 40 2.68 7.25 5.77
N HIS A 41 1.77 6.31 5.99
CA HIS A 41 1.90 5.40 7.12
C HIS A 41 2.98 4.35 6.89
N ILE A 42 3.14 3.92 5.64
CA ILE A 42 4.21 2.98 5.33
C ILE A 42 5.57 3.67 5.47
N GLN A 43 5.67 4.93 5.06
CA GLN A 43 6.91 5.69 5.22
C GLN A 43 7.37 5.74 6.67
N GLU A 44 6.42 5.81 7.60
CA GLU A 44 6.76 5.82 9.02
C GLU A 44 7.43 4.53 9.46
N GLN A 45 7.23 3.45 8.73
CA GLN A 45 7.82 2.16 9.05
C GLN A 45 9.20 1.97 8.42
N LEU A 46 9.62 2.89 7.58
CA LEU A 46 10.88 2.78 6.86
C LEU A 46 11.95 3.66 7.51
N ASP A 47 13.21 3.19 7.47
CA ASP A 47 14.30 4.02 7.93
C ASP A 47 14.58 5.13 6.91
N ALA A 48 15.44 6.08 7.29
CA ALA A 48 15.68 7.26 6.46
C ALA A 48 16.16 6.89 5.06
N GLU A 49 17.00 5.88 4.99
CA GLU A 49 17.54 5.43 3.71
C GLU A 49 16.47 4.82 2.82
N SER A 50 15.57 4.07 3.43
CA SER A 50 14.57 3.32 2.67
C SER A 50 13.37 4.17 2.24
N LYS A 51 13.21 5.36 2.83
CA LYS A 51 12.06 6.19 2.47
C LYS A 51 12.07 6.61 1.01
N GLN A 52 13.23 6.65 0.39
CA GLN A 52 13.32 7.05 -1.01
C GLN A 52 12.95 5.93 -1.97
N ILE A 53 12.85 4.70 -1.48
CA ILE A 53 12.58 3.56 -2.35
C ILE A 53 11.16 3.61 -2.88
N LEU A 54 10.21 4.01 -2.05
CA LEU A 54 8.80 3.99 -2.39
C LEU A 54 8.36 5.40 -2.78
N SER A 55 8.46 5.71 -4.06
CA SER A 55 8.19 7.05 -4.56
C SER A 55 6.71 7.31 -4.73
N LEU A 56 6.20 8.32 -4.03
CA LEU A 56 4.80 8.70 -4.17
C LEU A 56 4.50 9.23 -5.57
N GLU A 57 5.45 9.98 -6.15
CA GLU A 57 5.24 10.51 -7.50
C GLU A 57 5.05 9.39 -8.50
N ARG A 58 5.87 8.35 -8.38
CA ARG A 58 5.76 7.22 -9.29
C ARG A 58 4.43 6.48 -9.10
N LEU A 59 4.03 6.32 -7.84
CA LEU A 59 2.77 5.66 -7.55
C LEU A 59 1.58 6.45 -8.06
N GLU A 60 1.63 7.77 -7.94
CA GLU A 60 0.55 8.61 -8.44
C GLU A 60 0.46 8.54 -9.97
N ALA A 61 1.62 8.47 -10.63
CA ALA A 61 1.62 8.32 -12.07
C ALA A 61 1.01 6.99 -12.49
N GLN A 62 1.31 5.94 -11.74
CA GLN A 62 0.72 4.63 -12.01
C GLN A 62 -0.78 4.66 -11.79
N LEU A 63 -1.24 5.36 -10.76
CA LEU A 63 -2.67 5.47 -10.52
C LEU A 63 -3.38 6.20 -11.66
N LYS A 64 -2.76 7.25 -12.18
CA LYS A 64 -3.35 7.96 -13.30
C LYS A 64 -3.50 7.05 -14.51
N ALA A 65 -2.50 6.21 -14.74
CA ALA A 65 -2.56 5.27 -15.84
C ALA A 65 -3.71 4.27 -15.65
N CYS A 66 -3.94 3.85 -14.41
CA CYS A 66 -5.04 2.93 -14.11
C CYS A 66 -6.39 3.56 -14.38
N HIS A 67 -6.53 4.86 -14.15
CA HIS A 67 -7.80 5.54 -14.36
C HIS A 67 -8.25 5.53 -15.82
N CYS A 68 -7.32 5.28 -16.74
CA CYS A 68 -7.68 5.19 -18.15
C CYS A 68 -8.23 3.83 -18.52
N SER A 69 -8.22 2.88 -17.59
CA SER A 69 -8.64 1.52 -17.86
C SER A 69 -10.02 1.25 -17.29
N PHE A 70 -10.90 0.70 -18.12
CA PHE A 70 -12.22 0.32 -17.68
C PHE A 70 -12.14 -0.77 -16.60
N VAL A 71 -11.20 -1.69 -16.76
CA VAL A 71 -11.06 -2.78 -15.81
C VAL A 71 -10.79 -2.27 -14.41
N PHE A 72 -9.87 -1.31 -14.29
CA PHE A 72 -9.52 -0.80 -12.96
C PHE A 72 -10.59 0.08 -12.37
N SER A 73 -11.51 0.61 -13.18
CA SER A 73 -12.58 1.44 -12.65
C SER A 73 -13.57 0.61 -11.83
N LYS A 74 -13.51 -0.71 -11.96
CA LYS A 74 -14.39 -1.60 -11.20
C LYS A 74 -13.83 -1.98 -9.84
N ILE A 75 -12.60 -1.59 -9.55
CA ILE A 75 -11.96 -1.97 -8.31
C ILE A 75 -12.23 -0.90 -7.25
N LYS A 76 -12.53 -1.36 -6.05
CA LYS A 76 -12.73 -0.47 -4.92
C LYS A 76 -11.52 0.45 -4.76
N PRO A 77 -11.71 1.78 -4.60
CA PRO A 77 -10.58 2.70 -4.60
C PRO A 77 -9.50 2.40 -3.55
N SER A 78 -9.89 2.01 -2.35
CA SER A 78 -8.90 1.70 -1.32
C SER A 78 -8.12 0.44 -1.68
N LEU A 79 -8.78 -0.51 -2.30
CA LEU A 79 -8.10 -1.74 -2.71
C LEU A 79 -7.14 -1.46 -3.87
N LEU A 80 -7.54 -0.60 -4.80
CA LEU A 80 -6.65 -0.22 -5.87
C LEU A 80 -5.38 0.43 -5.33
N ALA A 81 -5.54 1.33 -4.37
CA ALA A 81 -4.38 1.98 -3.75
C ALA A 81 -3.47 0.95 -3.09
N MET A 82 -4.07 0.01 -2.34
CA MET A 82 -3.27 -1.02 -1.67
C MET A 82 -2.56 -1.91 -2.68
N ALA A 83 -3.24 -2.27 -3.76
CA ALA A 83 -2.65 -3.12 -4.78
C ALA A 83 -1.46 -2.45 -5.44
N LEU A 84 -1.55 -1.15 -5.70
CA LEU A 84 -0.42 -0.43 -6.29
C LEU A 84 0.79 -0.44 -5.38
N LEU A 85 0.58 -0.29 -4.08
CA LEU A 85 1.68 -0.32 -3.13
C LEU A 85 2.32 -1.71 -3.08
N CYS A 86 1.51 -2.74 -3.05
CA CYS A 86 2.02 -4.11 -3.03
C CYS A 86 2.77 -4.43 -4.31
N PHE A 87 2.23 -3.99 -5.43
CA PHE A 87 2.88 -4.23 -6.70
C PHE A 87 4.22 -3.52 -6.75
N GLU A 88 4.26 -2.27 -6.30
CA GLU A 88 5.52 -1.54 -6.29
C GLU A 88 6.55 -2.21 -5.38
N ALA A 89 6.10 -2.74 -4.25
CA ALA A 89 7.00 -3.46 -3.36
C ALA A 89 7.60 -4.69 -4.04
N GLN A 90 6.78 -5.40 -4.78
CA GLN A 90 7.23 -6.63 -5.44
C GLN A 90 8.15 -6.36 -6.61
N GLU A 91 7.97 -5.22 -7.27
CA GLU A 91 8.68 -4.95 -8.52
C GLU A 91 10.00 -4.22 -8.34
N GLN A 92 10.49 -4.10 -7.12
CA GLN A 92 11.79 -3.50 -6.89
C GLN A 92 12.88 -4.37 -7.52
N HIS A 93 13.83 -3.71 -8.18
CA HIS A 93 14.94 -4.43 -8.79
C HIS A 93 15.79 -5.16 -7.76
N GLU A 94 16.04 -4.49 -6.65
CA GLU A 94 16.90 -5.07 -5.63
C GLU A 94 16.07 -5.81 -4.61
N PRO A 95 16.38 -7.08 -4.35
CA PRO A 95 15.62 -7.85 -3.37
C PRO A 95 15.61 -7.20 -1.99
N GLU A 96 16.69 -6.52 -1.65
CA GLU A 96 16.76 -5.84 -0.36
C GLU A 96 15.70 -4.76 -0.23
N HIS A 97 15.48 -4.01 -1.31
CA HIS A 97 14.46 -2.97 -1.31
C HIS A 97 13.06 -3.56 -1.20
N SER A 98 12.85 -4.64 -1.94
CA SER A 98 11.57 -5.34 -1.87
C SER A 98 11.30 -5.85 -0.46
N ASP A 99 12.32 -6.41 0.18
CA ASP A 99 12.18 -6.92 1.54
C ASP A 99 11.82 -5.79 2.51
N LYS A 100 12.47 -4.64 2.36
CA LYS A 100 12.23 -3.53 3.28
C LYS A 100 10.82 -3.00 3.16
N ILE A 101 10.32 -2.85 1.95
CA ILE A 101 8.98 -2.34 1.77
C ILE A 101 7.96 -3.37 2.25
N SER A 102 8.18 -4.63 1.94
CA SER A 102 7.28 -5.68 2.38
C SER A 102 7.19 -5.79 3.90
N UNK A 103 8.16 -5.60 4.36
CA UNK A 103 8.18 -5.65 5.70
C UNK A 103 7.52 -4.54 6.35
N ALA A 104 7.74 -3.46 5.77
CA ALA A 104 7.06 -2.31 6.32
C ALA A 104 5.55 -2.47 6.25
N LEU A 105 5.07 -3.00 5.15
CA LEU A 105 3.64 -3.27 5.02
C LEU A 105 3.15 -4.23 6.09
N LYS A 106 3.92 -5.28 6.33
CA LYS A 106 3.52 -6.26 7.32
C LYS A 106 3.57 -5.71 8.73
N ARG A 107 4.58 -4.87 9.03
CA ARG A 107 4.66 -4.26 10.34
C ARG A 107 3.48 -3.32 10.59
N LEU A 108 3.13 -2.55 9.58
CA LEU A 108 2.00 -1.65 9.69
C LEU A 108 0.72 -2.43 9.97
N GLN A 109 0.52 -3.52 9.25
CA GLN A 109 -0.64 -4.36 9.45
C GLN A 109 -0.68 -4.90 10.88
N GLN A 110 0.46 -5.35 11.37
CA GLN A 110 0.52 -5.91 12.72
C GLN A 110 0.24 -4.86 13.77
N GLN A 111 0.80 -3.67 13.62
CA GLN A 111 0.59 -2.61 14.59
C GLN A 111 -0.88 -2.21 14.66
N LEU A 112 -1.51 -2.07 13.53
CA LEU A 112 -2.91 -1.68 13.50
C LEU A 112 -3.82 -2.79 14.01
N ASN A 113 -3.48 -4.03 13.71
CA ASN A 113 -4.29 -5.16 14.11
C ASN A 113 -4.21 -5.42 15.60
N ILE A 114 -3.10 -5.17 16.23
CA ILE A 114 -2.95 -5.37 17.67
C ILE A 114 -3.90 -4.50 18.44
N UNK A 115 -3.83 -3.36 18.02
CA UNK A 115 -4.63 -2.42 18.67
C UNK A 115 -5.99 -2.77 18.74
N ASP A 116 -6.36 -4.01 17.68
CA ASP A 116 -7.77 -4.20 17.71
C ASP A 116 -8.19 -5.52 18.36
N GLY A 117 -7.27 -6.39 18.28
CA GLY A 117 -7.55 -7.71 18.78
C GLY A 117 -7.61 -7.81 20.30
N ASP A 118 -7.20 -6.77 20.94
CA ASP A 118 -7.25 -6.77 22.39
C ASP A 118 -8.54 -6.22 22.90
#